data_6442be4db65faaf1939e3b67610999f8
#
_entry.id   6442be4db65faaf1939e3b67610999f8
#
_cell.length_a   1.000
_cell.length_b   1.000
_cell.length_c   1.000
_cell.angle_alpha   90.00
_cell.angle_beta   90.00
_cell.angle_gamma   90.00
#
_symmetry.space_group_name_H-M   'P 1'
#
loop_
_entity.id
_entity.type
_entity.pdbx_description
1 polymer ?
#
loop_
_entity_poly.entity_id
_entity_poly.type
_entity_poly.pdbx_seq_one_letter_code
_entity_poly.pdbx_strand_id
1 'polypeptide(L)'
;VSGVAMTKAAPNKAEALQLMEFLVSPEAQSLYADLNNEYPVLEGAALSDLVKSWGTFEADTMDLGTLAANRPAALRIMEEVNFDG
;
A
#
# COMPACT_ATOMS: atom_id res chain seq x y z
N VAL A 1 -1.38 -3.50 3.90
CA VAL A 1 -0.91 -2.11 3.72
C VAL A 1 0.44 -2.12 3.04
N SER A 2 0.55 -1.42 1.92
CA SER A 2 1.80 -1.23 1.21
C SER A 2 2.43 0.12 1.59
N GLY A 3 3.74 0.20 1.51
CA GLY A 3 4.42 1.44 1.84
C GLY A 3 5.83 1.46 1.30
N VAL A 4 6.44 2.64 1.34
CA VAL A 4 7.85 2.85 1.01
C VAL A 4 8.48 3.70 2.09
N ALA A 5 9.73 3.41 2.42
CA ALA A 5 10.46 4.16 3.43
C ALA A 5 11.94 4.30 3.05
N MET A 6 12.56 5.40 3.50
CA MET A 6 13.99 5.61 3.38
C MET A 6 14.67 5.16 4.66
N THR A 7 15.68 4.31 4.56
CA THR A 7 16.45 3.90 5.72
C THR A 7 17.34 5.04 6.22
N LYS A 8 17.59 5.06 7.53
CA LYS A 8 18.47 6.08 8.15
C LYS A 8 19.88 6.06 7.56
N ALA A 9 20.37 4.88 7.21
CA ALA A 9 21.72 4.66 6.67
C ALA A 9 21.78 4.69 5.13
N ALA A 10 20.72 5.13 4.45
CA ALA A 10 20.69 5.15 2.99
C ALA A 10 21.87 5.94 2.43
N PRO A 11 22.68 5.37 1.52
CA PRO A 11 23.88 6.04 1.00
C PRO A 11 23.57 7.12 -0.02
N ASN A 12 22.41 7.04 -0.70
CA ASN A 12 22.01 7.96 -1.77
C ASN A 12 20.64 8.59 -1.46
N LYS A 13 20.56 9.36 -0.37
CA LYS A 13 19.29 9.90 0.14
C LYS A 13 18.57 10.82 -0.84
N ALA A 14 19.32 11.66 -1.57
CA ALA A 14 18.72 12.58 -2.54
C ALA A 14 18.04 11.82 -3.68
N GLU A 15 18.69 10.81 -4.22
CA GLU A 15 18.15 9.96 -5.28
C GLU A 15 17.01 9.10 -4.78
N ALA A 16 17.11 8.58 -3.55
CA ALA A 16 16.04 7.84 -2.91
C ALA A 16 14.79 8.69 -2.74
N LEU A 17 14.94 9.96 -2.34
CA LEU A 17 13.83 10.90 -2.23
C LEU A 17 13.18 11.16 -3.60
N GLN A 18 13.97 11.32 -4.64
CA GLN A 18 13.45 11.46 -6.01
C GLN A 18 12.62 10.25 -6.44
N LEU A 19 13.07 9.04 -6.11
CA LEU A 19 12.30 7.83 -6.38
C LEU A 19 10.99 7.82 -5.60
N MET A 20 11.01 8.17 -4.31
CA MET A 20 9.80 8.23 -3.50
C MET A 20 8.80 9.26 -4.05
N GLU A 21 9.27 10.42 -4.48
CA GLU A 21 8.43 11.44 -5.13
C GLU A 21 7.82 10.92 -6.45
N PHE A 22 8.61 10.21 -7.24
CA PHE A 22 8.11 9.60 -8.47
C PHE A 22 7.02 8.55 -8.17
N LEU A 23 7.19 7.71 -7.15
CA LEU A 23 6.24 6.66 -6.79
C LEU A 23 4.85 7.20 -6.41
N VAL A 24 4.76 8.43 -5.91
CA VAL A 24 3.47 9.09 -5.62
C VAL A 24 3.02 10.03 -6.73
N SER A 25 3.71 10.06 -7.87
CA SER A 25 3.30 10.84 -9.04
C SER A 25 2.03 10.26 -9.68
N PRO A 26 1.27 11.06 -10.46
CA PRO A 26 0.11 10.54 -11.19
C PRO A 26 0.46 9.38 -12.12
N GLU A 27 1.62 9.44 -12.79
CA GLU A 27 2.10 8.40 -13.70
C GLU A 27 2.32 7.07 -12.98
N ALA A 28 3.09 7.08 -11.89
CA ALA A 28 3.39 5.86 -11.12
C ALA A 28 2.13 5.30 -10.45
N GLN A 29 1.28 6.15 -9.89
CA GLN A 29 0.04 5.72 -9.25
C GLN A 29 -0.95 5.12 -10.24
N SER A 30 -1.01 5.63 -11.45
CA SER A 30 -1.83 5.03 -12.52
C SER A 30 -1.32 3.65 -12.92
N LEU A 31 0.00 3.45 -12.99
CA LEU A 31 0.60 2.15 -13.27
C LEU A 31 0.27 1.12 -12.18
N TYR A 32 0.43 1.49 -10.92
CA TYR A 32 0.07 0.61 -9.79
C TYR A 32 -1.42 0.26 -9.80
N ALA A 33 -2.28 1.23 -10.01
CA ALA A 33 -3.71 1.01 -10.03
C ALA A 33 -4.12 0.08 -11.17
N ASP A 34 -3.54 0.25 -12.36
CA ASP A 34 -3.90 -0.52 -13.54
C ASP A 34 -3.31 -1.93 -13.53
N LEU A 35 -2.02 -2.07 -13.22
CA LEU A 35 -1.32 -3.35 -13.30
C LEU A 35 -1.54 -4.24 -12.07
N ASN A 36 -1.66 -3.65 -10.89
CA ASN A 36 -1.83 -4.39 -9.65
C ASN A 36 -3.25 -4.38 -9.10
N ASN A 37 -4.18 -3.67 -9.73
CA ASN A 37 -5.55 -3.50 -9.25
C ASN A 37 -5.59 -3.00 -7.81
N GLU A 38 -4.82 -1.95 -7.54
CA GLU A 38 -4.75 -1.30 -6.24
C GLU A 38 -5.46 0.06 -6.27
N TYR A 39 -6.00 0.46 -5.12
CA TYR A 39 -6.42 1.85 -4.95
C TYR A 39 -5.18 2.75 -4.85
N PRO A 40 -5.08 3.81 -5.67
CA PRO A 40 -3.95 4.73 -5.61
C PRO A 40 -3.98 5.54 -4.31
N VAL A 41 -2.79 5.93 -3.82
CA VAL A 41 -2.68 6.82 -2.66
C VAL A 41 -2.83 8.28 -3.04
N LEU A 42 -2.68 8.61 -4.32
CA LEU A 42 -2.86 9.96 -4.84
C LEU A 42 -4.33 10.19 -5.19
N GLU A 43 -4.95 11.19 -4.58
CA GLU A 43 -6.33 11.56 -4.87
C GLU A 43 -6.49 11.97 -6.33
N GLY A 44 -7.55 11.48 -6.96
CA GLY A 44 -7.85 11.75 -8.37
C GLY A 44 -7.07 10.93 -9.39
N ALA A 45 -6.16 10.06 -8.97
CA ALA A 45 -5.50 9.14 -9.90
C ALA A 45 -6.48 8.12 -10.48
N ALA A 46 -6.25 7.70 -11.73
CA ALA A 46 -7.14 6.77 -12.42
C ALA A 46 -7.12 5.39 -11.76
N LEU A 47 -8.30 4.77 -11.67
CA LEU A 47 -8.46 3.39 -11.21
C LEU A 47 -8.54 2.44 -12.38
N SER A 48 -8.14 1.17 -12.19
CA SER A 48 -8.44 0.11 -13.17
C SER A 48 -9.95 -0.12 -13.26
N ASP A 49 -10.41 -0.67 -14.37
CA ASP A 49 -11.84 -0.98 -14.54
C ASP A 49 -12.34 -1.97 -13.48
N LEU A 50 -11.52 -2.94 -13.11
CA LEU A 50 -11.84 -3.90 -12.06
C LEU A 50 -12.04 -3.20 -10.71
N VAL A 51 -11.12 -2.33 -10.31
CA VAL A 51 -11.20 -1.60 -9.04
C VAL A 51 -12.39 -0.63 -9.04
N LYS A 52 -12.69 0.02 -10.17
CA LYS A 52 -13.90 0.83 -10.32
C LYS A 52 -15.17 0.03 -10.07
N SER A 53 -15.21 -1.21 -10.52
CA SER A 53 -16.38 -2.09 -10.34
C SER A 53 -16.66 -2.42 -8.87
N TRP A 54 -15.66 -2.30 -7.99
CA TRP A 54 -15.83 -2.51 -6.55
C TRP A 54 -16.50 -1.33 -5.84
N GLY A 55 -16.56 -0.18 -6.49
CA GLY A 55 -17.14 1.03 -5.93
C GLY A 55 -16.18 1.80 -5.03
N THR A 56 -16.74 2.66 -4.19
CA THR A 56 -15.99 3.43 -3.21
C THR A 56 -15.88 2.67 -1.89
N PHE A 57 -14.87 3.00 -1.10
CA PHE A 57 -14.66 2.44 0.22
C PHE A 57 -14.41 3.54 1.25
N GLU A 58 -14.64 3.22 2.51
CA GLU A 58 -14.27 4.07 3.63
C GLU A 58 -12.90 3.62 4.17
N ALA A 59 -11.93 4.53 4.17
CA ALA A 59 -10.58 4.20 4.65
C ALA A 59 -10.60 3.95 6.15
N ASP A 60 -9.90 2.89 6.58
CA ASP A 60 -9.73 2.59 8.00
C ASP A 60 -8.86 3.66 8.66
N THR A 61 -9.25 4.07 9.86
CA THR A 61 -8.53 5.07 10.65
C THR A 61 -7.59 4.46 11.70
N MET A 62 -7.46 3.13 11.73
CA MET A 62 -6.55 2.45 12.66
C MET A 62 -5.12 2.88 12.42
N ASP A 63 -4.39 3.24 13.48
CA ASP A 63 -2.98 3.57 13.36
C ASP A 63 -2.11 2.33 13.08
N LEU A 64 -0.98 2.54 12.40
CA LEU A 64 -0.11 1.45 11.98
C LEU A 64 0.55 0.73 13.16
N GLY A 65 0.77 1.42 14.29
CA GLY A 65 1.30 0.80 15.51
C GLY A 65 0.35 -0.24 16.08
N THR A 66 -0.95 0.07 16.12
CA THR A 66 -1.99 -0.88 16.54
C THR A 66 -2.06 -2.08 15.60
N LEU A 67 -2.00 -1.83 14.29
CA LEU A 67 -1.96 -2.90 13.29
C LEU A 67 -0.75 -3.82 13.50
N ALA A 68 0.43 -3.26 13.71
CA ALA A 68 1.66 -4.01 13.95
C ALA A 68 1.58 -4.83 15.25
N ALA A 69 1.01 -4.28 16.31
CA ALA A 69 0.83 -4.97 17.60
C ALA A 69 -0.07 -6.20 17.49
N ASN A 70 -1.04 -6.18 16.59
CA ASN A 70 -1.98 -7.29 16.37
C ASN A 70 -1.46 -8.35 15.39
N ARG A 71 -0.33 -8.11 14.74
CA ARG A 71 0.21 -9.01 13.73
C ARG A 71 0.44 -10.44 14.24
N PRO A 72 1.09 -10.68 15.41
CA PRO A 72 1.29 -12.05 15.89
C PRO A 72 -0.01 -12.83 16.11
N ALA A 73 -1.03 -12.16 16.65
CA ALA A 73 -2.34 -12.78 16.86
C ALA A 73 -3.04 -13.10 15.53
N ALA A 74 -2.97 -12.17 14.57
CA ALA A 74 -3.52 -12.37 13.23
C ALA A 74 -2.87 -13.55 12.51
N LEU A 75 -1.55 -13.68 12.58
CA LEU A 75 -0.83 -14.81 11.98
C LEU A 75 -1.26 -16.15 12.59
N ARG A 76 -1.44 -16.21 13.92
CA ARG A 76 -1.95 -17.44 14.58
C ARG A 76 -3.34 -17.82 14.09
N ILE A 77 -4.24 -16.85 13.95
CA ILE A 77 -5.59 -17.09 13.41
C ILE A 77 -5.52 -17.64 11.99
N MET A 78 -4.66 -17.04 11.15
CA MET A 78 -4.47 -17.53 9.78
C MET A 78 -3.98 -18.98 9.73
N GLU A 79 -3.07 -19.36 10.63
CA GLU A 79 -2.59 -20.73 10.77
C GLU A 79 -3.72 -21.68 11.23
N GLU A 80 -4.47 -21.29 12.27
CA GLU A 80 -5.56 -22.10 12.82
C GLU A 80 -6.64 -22.39 11.79
N VAL A 81 -6.99 -21.43 10.94
CA VAL A 81 -8.02 -21.61 9.90
C VAL A 81 -7.44 -22.09 8.58
N ASN A 82 -6.14 -22.36 8.50
CA ASN A 82 -5.43 -22.81 7.29
C ASN A 82 -5.69 -21.88 6.10
N PHE A 83 -5.55 -20.57 6.31
CA PHE A 83 -5.96 -19.54 5.34
C PHE A 83 -5.29 -19.70 3.98
N ASP A 84 -4.02 -20.01 3.94
CA ASP A 84 -3.26 -20.21 2.71
C ASP A 84 -3.10 -21.69 2.31
N GLY A 85 -3.89 -22.53 2.91
CA GLY A 85 -4.05 -23.93 2.57
C GLY A 85 -2.86 -24.79 2.48
#